data_1471a1099bbdf89c634ce5a6e21c4d51
#
_entry.id   1471a1099bbdf89c634ce5a6e21c4d51
#
_cell.length_a   1.000
_cell.length_b   1.000
_cell.length_c   1.000
_cell.angle_alpha   90.00
_cell.angle_beta   90.00
_cell.angle_gamma   90.00
#
_symmetry.space_group_name_H-M   'P 1'
#
loop_
_entity.id
_entity.type
_entity.pdbx_description
1 polymer ?
#
loop_
_entity_poly.entity_id
_entity_poly.type
_entity_poly.pdbx_seq_one_letter_code
_entity_poly.pdbx_strand_id
1 'polypeptide(L)'
;HFIKISISLGLSGVLHLVLIINFILDFEIFYEPRYVIPIAGMILANSMNVLSLAIERFDKELSRNESFESARKTSFKSALIPQINSLLAVGLVSLPGMMTGQILSGIDPLIAVRYQIMIMATILSSAGISLIIYFLLSKKN
;
A
#
# COMPACT_ATOMS: atom_id res chain seq x y z
N HIS A 1 -15.92 10.13 7.59
CA HIS A 1 -14.67 9.41 7.25
C HIS A 1 -14.89 8.30 6.21
N PHE A 2 -15.92 7.45 6.34
CA PHE A 2 -16.12 6.25 5.52
C PHE A 2 -16.05 6.50 4.00
N ILE A 3 -16.80 7.46 3.48
CA ILE A 3 -16.81 7.78 2.03
C ILE A 3 -15.42 8.21 1.55
N LYS A 4 -14.72 9.03 2.33
CA LYS A 4 -13.36 9.49 1.98
C LYS A 4 -12.35 8.33 1.95
N ILE A 5 -12.47 7.40 2.89
CA ILE A 5 -11.66 6.17 2.94
C ILE A 5 -11.93 5.32 1.71
N SER A 6 -13.19 5.05 1.38
CA SER A 6 -13.57 4.24 0.23
C SER A 6 -13.08 4.83 -1.09
N ILE A 7 -13.20 6.15 -1.28
CA ILE A 7 -12.69 6.85 -2.47
C ILE A 7 -11.16 6.74 -2.53
N SER A 8 -10.48 6.98 -1.41
CA SER A 8 -9.01 6.95 -1.37
C SER A 8 -8.45 5.56 -1.66
N LEU A 9 -9.05 4.52 -1.08
CA LEU A 9 -8.69 3.13 -1.33
C LEU A 9 -9.00 2.71 -2.78
N GLY A 10 -10.20 3.01 -3.25
CA GLY A 10 -10.65 2.63 -4.60
C GLY A 10 -9.78 3.29 -5.67
N LEU A 11 -9.58 4.61 -5.57
CA LEU A 11 -8.81 5.36 -6.57
C LEU A 11 -7.34 4.96 -6.57
N SER A 12 -6.72 4.86 -5.39
CA SER A 12 -5.33 4.42 -5.27
C SER A 12 -5.16 2.96 -5.71
N GLY A 13 -6.07 2.06 -5.30
CA GLY A 13 -6.02 0.65 -5.66
C GLY A 13 -6.15 0.42 -7.17
N VAL A 14 -7.14 1.04 -7.80
CA VAL A 14 -7.34 0.94 -9.26
C VAL A 14 -6.15 1.51 -10.02
N LEU A 15 -5.64 2.67 -9.61
CA LEU A 15 -4.44 3.27 -10.22
C LEU A 15 -3.27 2.29 -10.22
N HIS A 16 -2.95 1.69 -9.06
CA HIS A 16 -1.81 0.80 -8.93
C HIS A 16 -2.02 -0.55 -9.64
N LEU A 17 -3.24 -1.09 -9.63
CA LEU A 17 -3.55 -2.28 -10.41
C LEU A 17 -3.38 -2.04 -11.90
N VAL A 18 -3.88 -0.91 -12.41
CA VAL A 18 -3.70 -0.53 -13.83
C VAL A 18 -2.22 -0.37 -14.17
N LEU A 19 -1.44 0.28 -13.31
CA LEU A 19 0.01 0.45 -13.53
C LEU A 19 0.73 -0.89 -13.54
N ILE A 20 0.47 -1.79 -12.58
CA ILE A 20 1.11 -3.10 -12.54
C ILE A 20 0.76 -3.92 -13.77
N ILE A 21 -0.52 -3.99 -14.10
CA ILE A 21 -1.01 -4.82 -15.20
C ILE A 21 -0.47 -4.34 -16.54
N ASN A 22 -0.43 -3.02 -16.79
CA ASN A 22 -0.03 -2.49 -18.10
C ASN A 22 1.47 -2.33 -18.29
N PHE A 23 2.24 -2.12 -17.21
CA PHE A 23 3.66 -1.77 -17.32
C PHE A 23 4.62 -2.83 -16.79
N ILE A 24 4.14 -3.78 -16.00
CA ILE A 24 5.01 -4.69 -15.27
C ILE A 24 4.72 -6.15 -15.57
N LEU A 25 3.45 -6.51 -15.75
CA LEU A 25 3.05 -7.84 -16.18
C LEU A 25 2.87 -7.85 -17.70
N ASP A 26 3.41 -8.86 -18.40
CA ASP A 26 3.17 -9.06 -19.81
C ASP A 26 1.67 -9.19 -20.11
N PHE A 27 1.23 -8.63 -21.24
CA PHE A 27 -0.18 -8.59 -21.66
C PHE A 27 -0.88 -9.96 -21.66
N GLU A 28 -0.15 -11.04 -21.85
CA GLU A 28 -0.69 -12.40 -21.80
C GLU A 28 -1.14 -12.83 -20.39
N ILE A 29 -0.59 -12.21 -19.35
CA ILE A 29 -0.88 -12.50 -17.92
C ILE A 29 -2.02 -11.62 -17.39
N PHE A 30 -2.49 -10.65 -18.17
CA PHE A 30 -3.48 -9.65 -17.78
C PHE A 30 -4.77 -10.22 -17.14
N TYR A 31 -5.19 -11.40 -17.57
CA TYR A 31 -6.42 -12.04 -17.12
C TYR A 31 -6.23 -13.25 -16.21
N GLU A 32 -5.02 -13.48 -15.69
CA GLU A 32 -4.82 -14.58 -14.75
C GLU A 32 -5.21 -14.18 -13.31
N PRO A 33 -6.37 -14.62 -12.81
CA PRO A 33 -6.85 -14.29 -11.47
C PRO A 33 -5.85 -14.66 -10.37
N ARG A 34 -5.05 -15.70 -10.59
CA ARG A 34 -4.03 -16.18 -9.65
C ARG A 34 -2.96 -15.14 -9.30
N TYR A 35 -2.71 -14.15 -10.16
CA TYR A 35 -1.78 -13.06 -9.90
C TYR A 35 -2.50 -11.79 -9.46
N VAL A 36 -3.57 -11.44 -10.16
CA VAL A 36 -4.30 -10.18 -9.92
C VAL A 36 -4.97 -10.15 -8.56
N ILE A 37 -5.62 -11.25 -8.15
CA ILE A 37 -6.36 -11.30 -6.87
C ILE A 37 -5.43 -11.12 -5.66
N PRO A 38 -4.30 -11.85 -5.53
CA PRO A 38 -3.38 -11.64 -4.42
C PRO A 38 -2.78 -10.23 -4.40
N ILE A 39 -2.38 -9.69 -5.55
CA ILE A 39 -1.80 -8.34 -5.65
C ILE A 39 -2.83 -7.29 -5.23
N ALA A 40 -4.05 -7.36 -5.73
CA ALA A 40 -5.13 -6.47 -5.34
C ALA A 40 -5.41 -6.53 -3.82
N GLY A 41 -5.48 -7.75 -3.27
CA GLY A 41 -5.66 -7.97 -1.84
C GLY A 41 -4.55 -7.33 -1.00
N MET A 42 -3.29 -7.49 -1.40
CA MET A 42 -2.15 -6.90 -0.70
C MET A 42 -2.17 -5.36 -0.77
N ILE A 43 -2.46 -4.77 -1.93
CA ILE A 43 -2.56 -3.32 -2.11
C ILE A 43 -3.65 -2.76 -1.21
N LEU A 44 -4.86 -3.31 -1.27
CA LEU A 44 -6.01 -2.81 -0.52
C LEU A 44 -5.83 -3.00 0.99
N ALA A 45 -5.39 -4.17 1.44
CA ALA A 45 -5.18 -4.46 2.86
C ALA A 45 -4.12 -3.54 3.49
N ASN A 46 -2.98 -3.34 2.82
CA ASN A 46 -1.93 -2.47 3.33
C ASN A 46 -2.35 -1.00 3.31
N SER A 47 -3.00 -0.53 2.24
CA SER A 47 -3.52 0.84 2.18
C SER A 47 -4.58 1.09 3.25
N MET A 48 -5.44 0.11 3.54
CA MET A 48 -6.44 0.21 4.60
C MET A 48 -5.79 0.32 5.98
N ASN A 49 -4.77 -0.50 6.28
CA ASN A 49 -4.04 -0.44 7.54
C ASN A 49 -3.38 0.94 7.74
N VAL A 50 -2.72 1.46 6.71
CA VAL A 50 -2.06 2.76 6.78
C VAL A 50 -3.06 3.89 6.94
N LEU A 51 -4.19 3.86 6.23
CA LEU A 51 -5.27 4.84 6.39
C LEU A 51 -5.85 4.80 7.80
N SER A 52 -6.10 3.62 8.36
CA SER A 52 -6.64 3.47 9.72
C SER A 52 -5.71 4.09 10.76
N LEU A 53 -4.40 3.80 10.68
CA LEU A 53 -3.40 4.39 11.57
C LEU A 53 -3.30 5.91 11.42
N ALA A 54 -3.37 6.41 10.18
CA ALA A 54 -3.30 7.84 9.90
C ALA A 54 -4.51 8.58 10.46
N ILE A 55 -5.71 8.02 10.30
CA ILE A 55 -6.96 8.63 10.76
C ILE A 55 -6.99 8.67 12.29
N GLU A 56 -6.67 7.57 12.95
CA GLU A 56 -6.59 7.51 14.41
C GLU A 56 -5.62 8.56 14.94
N ARG A 57 -4.44 8.65 14.36
CA ARG A 57 -3.44 9.64 14.78
C ARG A 57 -3.90 11.06 14.49
N PHE A 58 -4.51 11.29 13.35
CA PHE A 58 -5.01 12.60 12.94
C PHE A 58 -6.09 13.12 13.89
N ASP A 59 -7.07 12.30 14.24
CA ASP A 59 -8.14 12.65 15.16
C ASP A 59 -7.58 12.94 16.56
N LYS A 60 -6.57 12.19 16.99
CA LYS A 60 -5.88 12.41 18.26
C LYS A 60 -5.11 13.73 18.29
N GLU A 61 -4.44 14.12 17.22
CA GLU A 61 -3.73 15.40 17.15
C GLU A 61 -4.73 16.58 17.11
N LEU A 62 -5.83 16.46 16.38
CA LEU A 62 -6.89 17.47 16.40
C LEU A 62 -7.52 17.64 17.79
N SER A 63 -7.71 16.55 18.53
CA SER A 63 -8.24 16.62 19.90
C SER A 63 -7.30 17.33 20.88
N ARG A 64 -6.02 17.49 20.52
CA ARG A 64 -5.02 18.27 21.27
C ARG A 64 -4.92 19.72 20.83
N ASN A 65 -5.87 20.19 20.01
CA ASN A 65 -5.90 21.53 19.43
C ASN A 65 -4.72 21.82 18.47
N GLU A 66 -4.10 20.79 17.90
CA GLU A 66 -3.13 20.97 16.84
C GLU A 66 -3.79 21.48 15.56
N SER A 67 -3.05 22.28 14.78
CA SER A 67 -3.53 22.73 13.47
C SER A 67 -3.71 21.56 12.50
N PHE A 68 -4.60 21.70 11.53
CA PHE A 68 -4.82 20.69 10.48
C PHE A 68 -3.50 20.26 9.81
N GLU A 69 -2.63 21.22 9.49
CA GLU A 69 -1.35 20.95 8.81
C GLU A 69 -0.38 20.18 9.71
N SER A 70 -0.29 20.52 11.00
CA SER A 70 0.54 19.81 11.98
C SER A 70 0.02 18.39 12.18
N ALA A 71 -1.28 18.23 12.42
CA ALA A 71 -1.94 16.94 12.59
C ALA A 71 -1.75 16.04 11.36
N ARG A 72 -1.97 16.58 10.16
CA ARG A 72 -1.75 15.87 8.89
C ARG A 72 -0.31 15.38 8.74
N LYS A 73 0.68 16.26 8.95
CA LYS A 73 2.10 15.92 8.81
C LYS A 73 2.53 14.81 9.77
N THR A 74 2.10 14.92 11.03
CA THR A 74 2.40 13.94 12.07
C THR A 74 1.76 12.60 11.76
N SER A 75 0.49 12.59 11.38
CA SER A 75 -0.27 11.38 11.06
C SER A 75 0.26 10.67 9.82
N PHE A 76 0.58 11.42 8.77
CA PHE A 76 1.18 10.88 7.54
C PHE A 76 2.50 10.15 7.82
N LYS A 77 3.40 10.78 8.57
CA LYS A 77 4.68 10.16 8.95
C LYS A 77 4.47 8.92 9.82
N SER A 78 3.66 9.02 10.86
CA SER A 78 3.44 7.91 11.79
C SER A 78 2.82 6.69 11.11
N ALA A 79 1.90 6.90 10.18
CA ALA A 79 1.22 5.81 9.48
C ALA A 79 2.12 5.05 8.50
N LEU A 80 3.15 5.71 7.94
CA LEU A 80 4.09 5.05 7.02
C LEU A 80 5.22 4.30 7.72
N ILE A 81 5.50 4.56 9.00
CA ILE A 81 6.58 3.90 9.74
C ILE A 81 6.48 2.36 9.68
N PRO A 82 5.33 1.72 9.96
CA PRO A 82 5.22 0.27 9.88
C PRO A 82 5.51 -0.28 8.49
N GLN A 83 5.09 0.43 7.43
CA GLN A 83 5.36 0.02 6.05
C GLN A 83 6.84 0.10 5.71
N ILE A 84 7.51 1.19 6.10
CA ILE A 84 8.94 1.36 5.88
C ILE A 84 9.72 0.28 6.66
N ASN A 85 9.36 0.01 7.91
CA ASN A 85 9.97 -1.04 8.71
C ASN A 85 9.79 -2.43 8.08
N SER A 86 8.60 -2.71 7.55
CA SER A 86 8.32 -3.95 6.81
C SER A 86 9.24 -4.11 5.60
N LEU A 87 9.45 -3.03 4.83
CA LEU A 87 10.36 -3.03 3.68
C LEU A 87 11.80 -3.33 4.09
N LEU A 88 12.27 -2.69 5.17
CA LEU A 88 13.62 -2.90 5.68
C LEU A 88 13.83 -4.31 6.26
N ALA A 89 12.78 -4.90 6.83
CA ALA A 89 12.84 -6.24 7.40
C ALA A 89 12.89 -7.37 6.36
N VAL A 90 12.37 -7.12 5.15
CA VAL A 90 12.38 -8.10 4.07
C VAL A 90 13.80 -8.37 3.59
N GLY A 91 14.13 -9.65 3.50
CA GLY A 91 15.48 -10.10 3.13
C GLY A 91 16.50 -10.12 4.26
N LEU A 92 16.26 -9.42 5.38
CA LEU A 92 17.13 -9.45 6.56
C LEU A 92 16.57 -10.37 7.66
N VAL A 93 15.27 -10.29 7.89
CA VAL A 93 14.59 -10.98 9.01
C VAL A 93 13.54 -11.96 8.54
N SER A 94 12.91 -11.69 7.40
CA SER A 94 11.82 -12.50 6.87
C SER A 94 11.87 -12.67 5.36
N LEU A 95 11.45 -13.83 4.89
CA LEU A 95 11.14 -14.08 3.49
C LEU A 95 9.61 -13.92 3.31
N PRO A 96 9.15 -13.06 2.39
CA PRO A 96 7.74 -12.89 2.11
C PRO A 96 7.10 -14.18 1.59
N GLY A 97 5.90 -14.51 2.07
CA GLY A 97 5.21 -15.75 1.72
C GLY A 97 5.01 -15.94 0.22
N MET A 98 4.75 -14.86 -0.53
CA MET A 98 4.58 -14.94 -1.98
C MET A 98 5.88 -15.36 -2.68
N MET A 99 7.01 -14.76 -2.33
CA MET A 99 8.33 -15.13 -2.87
C MET A 99 8.66 -16.58 -2.53
N THR A 100 8.46 -16.97 -1.27
CA THR A 100 8.68 -18.35 -0.82
C THR A 100 7.79 -19.34 -1.58
N GLY A 101 6.50 -19.01 -1.75
CA GLY A 101 5.56 -19.83 -2.53
C GLY A 101 5.97 -19.98 -4.00
N GLN A 102 6.45 -18.94 -4.63
CA GLN A 102 6.97 -18.97 -6.00
C GLN A 102 8.20 -19.88 -6.12
N ILE A 103 9.16 -19.76 -5.21
CA ILE A 103 10.37 -20.60 -5.19
C ILE A 103 10.01 -22.07 -4.99
N LEU A 104 9.13 -22.38 -4.03
CA LEU A 104 8.65 -23.74 -3.78
C LEU A 104 7.87 -24.32 -4.95
N SER A 105 7.25 -23.48 -5.77
CA SER A 105 6.55 -23.87 -7.00
C SER A 105 7.49 -24.07 -8.20
N GLY A 106 8.81 -23.94 -8.01
CA GLY A 106 9.82 -24.15 -9.05
C GLY A 106 10.17 -22.90 -9.86
N ILE A 107 9.72 -21.71 -9.45
CA ILE A 107 10.11 -20.45 -10.10
C ILE A 107 11.54 -20.11 -9.66
N ASP A 108 12.36 -19.65 -10.63
CA ASP A 108 13.73 -19.21 -10.35
C ASP A 108 13.76 -18.15 -9.24
N PRO A 109 14.63 -18.31 -8.21
CA PRO A 109 14.70 -17.39 -7.07
C PRO A 109 14.93 -15.93 -7.47
N LEU A 110 15.73 -15.65 -8.51
CA LEU A 110 15.99 -14.29 -8.97
C LEU A 110 14.72 -13.64 -9.57
N ILE A 111 13.90 -14.43 -10.25
CA ILE A 111 12.62 -13.99 -10.78
C ILE A 111 11.67 -13.69 -9.61
N ALA A 112 11.57 -14.60 -8.63
CA ALA A 112 10.74 -14.41 -7.46
C ALA A 112 11.12 -13.13 -6.66
N VAL A 113 12.43 -12.85 -6.51
CA VAL A 113 12.93 -11.63 -5.86
C VAL A 113 12.52 -10.37 -6.62
N ARG A 114 12.62 -10.37 -7.96
CA ARG A 114 12.18 -9.22 -8.78
C ARG A 114 10.69 -8.91 -8.60
N TYR A 115 9.84 -9.94 -8.61
CA TYR A 115 8.41 -9.79 -8.31
C TYR A 115 8.18 -9.21 -6.91
N GLN A 116 8.92 -9.70 -5.93
CA GLN A 116 8.79 -9.22 -4.55
C GLN A 116 9.17 -7.75 -4.41
N ILE A 117 10.26 -7.30 -5.02
CA ILE A 117 10.68 -5.88 -5.02
C ILE A 117 9.58 -5.01 -5.64
N MET A 118 9.04 -5.42 -6.77
CA MET A 118 7.94 -4.72 -7.43
C MET A 118 6.71 -4.58 -6.52
N ILE A 119 6.27 -5.68 -5.91
CA ILE A 119 5.11 -5.69 -5.04
C ILE A 119 5.33 -4.77 -3.84
N MET A 120 6.50 -4.81 -3.22
CA MET A 120 6.84 -3.96 -2.08
C MET A 120 6.81 -2.47 -2.44
N ALA A 121 7.39 -2.09 -3.58
CA ALA A 121 7.36 -0.72 -4.08
C ALA A 121 5.90 -0.27 -4.33
N THR A 122 5.08 -1.14 -4.89
CA THR A 122 3.67 -0.88 -5.16
C THR A 122 2.86 -0.71 -3.87
N ILE A 123 3.05 -1.57 -2.88
CA ILE A 123 2.38 -1.48 -1.59
C ILE A 123 2.71 -0.15 -0.90
N LEU A 124 3.98 0.25 -0.87
CA LEU A 124 4.38 1.54 -0.28
C LEU A 124 3.80 2.72 -1.05
N SER A 125 3.86 2.69 -2.37
CA SER A 125 3.32 3.74 -3.24
C SER A 125 1.81 3.89 -3.07
N SER A 126 1.07 2.77 -3.09
CA SER A 126 -0.39 2.79 -2.95
C SER A 126 -0.82 3.29 -1.58
N ALA A 127 -0.13 2.91 -0.52
CA ALA A 127 -0.37 3.42 0.83
C ALA A 127 -0.13 4.94 0.90
N GLY A 128 0.97 5.44 0.36
CA GLY A 128 1.28 6.87 0.30
C GLY A 128 0.25 7.67 -0.50
N ILE A 129 -0.13 7.19 -1.68
CA ILE A 129 -1.12 7.86 -2.53
C ILE A 129 -2.51 7.85 -1.88
N SER A 130 -2.91 6.74 -1.26
CA SER A 130 -4.20 6.69 -0.54
C SER A 130 -4.27 7.70 0.60
N LEU A 131 -3.18 7.92 1.34
CA LEU A 131 -3.08 8.96 2.37
C LEU A 131 -3.21 10.37 1.78
N ILE A 132 -2.51 10.63 0.67
CA ILE A 132 -2.57 11.94 -0.02
C ILE A 132 -4.00 12.24 -0.43
N ILE A 133 -4.68 11.30 -1.09
CA ILE A 133 -6.07 11.46 -1.52
C ILE A 133 -6.98 11.71 -0.32
N TYR A 134 -6.83 10.92 0.75
CA TYR A 134 -7.63 11.08 1.96
C TYR A 134 -7.49 12.47 2.58
N PHE A 135 -6.27 12.96 2.74
CA PHE A 135 -6.03 14.27 3.34
C PHE A 135 -6.45 15.44 2.43
N LEU A 136 -6.34 15.28 1.11
CA LEU A 136 -6.88 16.26 0.16
C LEU A 136 -8.41 16.38 0.26
N LEU A 137 -9.11 15.26 0.36
CA LEU A 137 -10.55 15.23 0.57
C LEU A 137 -10.95 15.75 1.97
N SER A 138 -10.07 15.65 2.94
CA SER A 138 -10.32 16.09 4.32
C SER A 138 -10.10 17.59 4.53
N LYS A 139 -9.26 18.23 3.72
CA LYS A 139 -8.99 19.67 3.78
C LYS A 139 -10.17 20.53 3.30
N LYS A 140 -11.08 19.97 2.52
CA LYS A 140 -12.15 20.70 1.83
C LYS A 140 -13.43 20.89 2.67
N ASN A 141 -13.40 20.50 3.95
CA ASN A 141 -14.55 20.70 4.87
C ASN A 141 -14.09 21.62 6.01
#